data_b3a94b50ddbf5b92e973bb2018232801
#
_entry.id   b3a94b50ddbf5b92e973bb2018232801
#
_cell.length_a   1.000
_cell.length_b   1.000
_cell.length_c   1.000
_cell.angle_alpha   90.00
_cell.angle_beta   90.00
_cell.angle_gamma   90.00
#
_symmetry.space_group_name_H-M   'P 1'
#
loop_
_entity.id
_entity.type
_entity.pdbx_description
1 polymer ?
#
loop_
_entity_poly.entity_id
_entity_poly.type
_entity_poly.pdbx_seq_one_letter_code
_entity_poly.pdbx_strand_id
1 'polypeptide(L)'
;MSSPETAKPQGRSLKASIIVGVLLGAVFLLSILVVQWLMIVLAAVAAAAGAFELSTALRIKGWRVPRLPATIGSAAIMPAAFYGGELGQWIAAFGIVLALVIWRTFELWLQPTAPDRTLRHAFRDFAAAAFVVIYLPLTTSFVMLLLRRSEHGAGWVIAFITTVAMIDTFGYLLGRVFGKHKMAPGVSPKKTLEGLVASIIAGSISAILFSITLLGQPWWFGLIFAASLLLAAVFGDLAESLIKRDLGVKDMSSWLPGHGGVMDRLDSILPAALVTYMLVELLAR
;
A
#
# COMPACT_ATOMS: atom_id res chain seq x y z
N MET A 1 5.36 29.76 -38.67
CA MET A 1 4.81 29.38 -37.39
C MET A 1 4.34 27.94 -37.49
N SER A 2 5.19 27.01 -37.11
CA SER A 2 4.90 25.57 -37.12
C SER A 2 4.21 25.22 -35.77
N SER A 3 3.01 24.67 -35.86
CA SER A 3 2.23 24.17 -34.72
C SER A 3 3.01 23.08 -33.97
N PRO A 4 3.02 23.06 -32.62
CA PRO A 4 3.66 22.00 -31.90
C PRO A 4 2.86 20.68 -32.09
N GLU A 5 3.52 19.67 -32.64
CA GLU A 5 3.03 18.29 -32.72
C GLU A 5 2.67 17.79 -31.33
N THR A 6 1.39 17.58 -31.10
CA THR A 6 0.89 16.93 -29.88
C THR A 6 1.37 15.47 -29.88
N ALA A 7 2.37 15.16 -29.06
CA ALA A 7 2.84 13.81 -28.84
C ALA A 7 1.65 12.92 -28.42
N LYS A 8 1.30 11.94 -29.27
CA LYS A 8 0.29 10.91 -28.99
C LYS A 8 0.70 10.20 -27.68
N PRO A 9 -0.23 9.98 -26.72
CA PRO A 9 0.08 9.20 -25.53
C PRO A 9 0.50 7.81 -25.98
N GLN A 10 1.75 7.41 -25.66
CA GLN A 10 2.25 6.06 -25.93
C GLN A 10 1.29 5.06 -25.28
N GLY A 11 0.61 4.28 -26.09
CA GLY A 11 -0.34 3.26 -25.65
C GLY A 11 0.37 2.29 -24.69
N ARG A 12 -0.16 2.17 -23.46
CA ARG A 12 0.32 1.19 -22.46
C ARG A 12 0.38 -0.18 -23.13
N SER A 13 1.58 -0.76 -23.28
CA SER A 13 1.75 -2.08 -23.86
C SER A 13 1.14 -3.12 -22.93
N LEU A 14 0.01 -3.72 -23.34
CA LEU A 14 -0.68 -4.77 -22.57
C LEU A 14 0.27 -5.95 -22.27
N LYS A 15 1.14 -6.29 -23.23
CA LYS A 15 2.15 -7.34 -23.07
C LYS A 15 3.13 -7.01 -21.94
N ALA A 16 3.67 -5.78 -21.89
CA ALA A 16 4.58 -5.37 -20.82
C ALA A 16 3.89 -5.41 -19.45
N SER A 17 2.64 -4.98 -19.36
CA SER A 17 1.87 -5.05 -18.11
C SER A 17 1.66 -6.48 -17.63
N ILE A 18 1.31 -7.42 -18.52
CA ILE A 18 1.14 -8.84 -18.16
C ILE A 18 2.48 -9.43 -17.69
N ILE A 19 3.58 -9.19 -18.41
CA ILE A 19 4.89 -9.73 -18.05
C ILE A 19 5.33 -9.22 -16.66
N VAL A 20 5.20 -7.92 -16.39
CA VAL A 20 5.54 -7.33 -15.09
C VAL A 20 4.65 -7.92 -13.98
N GLY A 21 3.34 -8.07 -14.21
CA GLY A 21 2.42 -8.67 -13.23
C GLY A 21 2.76 -10.12 -12.92
N VAL A 22 3.04 -10.94 -13.93
CA VAL A 22 3.44 -12.35 -13.76
C VAL A 22 4.78 -12.47 -13.03
N LEU A 23 5.77 -11.63 -13.40
CA LEU A 23 7.08 -11.61 -12.73
C LEU A 23 6.95 -11.22 -11.25
N LEU A 24 6.21 -10.16 -10.94
CA LEU A 24 5.98 -9.75 -9.55
C LEU A 24 5.26 -10.84 -8.75
N GLY A 25 4.23 -11.47 -9.33
CA GLY A 25 3.53 -12.60 -8.70
C GLY A 25 4.43 -13.81 -8.46
N ALA A 26 5.29 -14.16 -9.42
CA ALA A 26 6.24 -15.25 -9.29
C ALA A 26 7.30 -14.97 -8.20
N VAL A 27 7.88 -13.77 -8.18
CA VAL A 27 8.83 -13.35 -7.14
C VAL A 27 8.17 -13.34 -5.77
N PHE A 28 6.93 -12.86 -5.66
CA PHE A 28 6.15 -12.88 -4.43
C PHE A 28 5.93 -14.32 -3.92
N LEU A 29 5.45 -15.23 -4.77
CA LEU A 29 5.22 -16.62 -4.38
C LEU A 29 6.53 -17.33 -4.00
N LEU A 30 7.60 -17.11 -4.77
CA LEU A 30 8.92 -17.65 -4.44
C LEU A 30 9.40 -17.13 -3.07
N SER A 31 9.23 -15.85 -2.80
CA SER A 31 9.67 -15.23 -1.54
C SER A 31 8.93 -15.76 -0.31
N ILE A 32 7.66 -16.11 -0.45
CA ILE A 32 6.85 -16.61 0.66
C ILE A 32 7.01 -18.12 0.88
N LEU A 33 7.07 -18.90 -0.20
CA LEU A 33 7.05 -20.36 -0.12
C LEU A 33 8.43 -20.98 0.08
N VAL A 34 9.49 -20.32 -0.41
CA VAL A 34 10.83 -20.92 -0.45
C VAL A 34 11.83 -20.15 0.42
N VAL A 35 11.78 -18.82 0.40
CA VAL A 35 12.87 -18.00 0.96
C VAL A 35 12.30 -16.80 1.72
N GLN A 36 11.92 -16.99 2.98
CA GLN A 36 11.26 -15.93 3.80
C GLN A 36 12.06 -14.61 3.90
N TRP A 37 13.43 -14.66 3.95
CA TRP A 37 14.22 -13.44 3.98
C TRP A 37 14.05 -12.60 2.70
N LEU A 38 13.74 -13.25 1.56
CA LEU A 38 13.48 -12.54 0.31
C LEU A 38 12.19 -11.73 0.40
N MET A 39 11.17 -12.23 1.13
CA MET A 39 9.96 -11.47 1.41
C MET A 39 10.23 -10.23 2.25
N ILE A 40 11.14 -10.32 3.24
CA ILE A 40 11.55 -9.15 4.04
C ILE A 40 12.20 -8.09 3.13
N VAL A 41 13.10 -8.52 2.24
CA VAL A 41 13.76 -7.61 1.28
C VAL A 41 12.75 -7.01 0.30
N LEU A 42 11.82 -7.81 -0.24
CA LEU A 42 10.79 -7.34 -1.17
C LEU A 42 9.88 -6.29 -0.52
N ALA A 43 9.42 -6.57 0.69
CA ALA A 43 8.61 -5.62 1.45
C ALA A 43 9.41 -4.35 1.83
N ALA A 44 10.68 -4.49 2.21
CA ALA A 44 11.55 -3.35 2.51
C ALA A 44 11.77 -2.45 1.28
N VAL A 45 12.00 -3.04 0.11
CA VAL A 45 12.15 -2.30 -1.15
C VAL A 45 10.83 -1.62 -1.53
N ALA A 46 9.70 -2.32 -1.43
CA ALA A 46 8.38 -1.75 -1.72
C ALA A 46 8.04 -0.59 -0.77
N ALA A 47 8.27 -0.75 0.53
CA ALA A 47 8.04 0.30 1.52
C ALA A 47 8.97 1.51 1.31
N ALA A 48 10.25 1.28 1.00
CA ALA A 48 11.21 2.34 0.69
C ALA A 48 10.80 3.12 -0.56
N ALA A 49 10.45 2.42 -1.63
CA ALA A 49 10.00 3.02 -2.88
C ALA A 49 8.73 3.84 -2.70
N GLY A 50 7.71 3.29 -2.05
CA GLY A 50 6.47 4.00 -1.75
C GLY A 50 6.67 5.22 -0.85
N ALA A 51 7.55 5.14 0.17
CA ALA A 51 7.88 6.27 1.03
C ALA A 51 8.60 7.39 0.25
N PHE A 52 9.48 7.03 -0.67
CA PHE A 52 10.13 7.99 -1.55
C PHE A 52 9.13 8.67 -2.49
N GLU A 53 8.22 7.89 -3.12
CA GLU A 53 7.16 8.41 -3.99
C GLU A 53 6.24 9.37 -3.23
N LEU A 54 5.69 8.94 -2.09
CA LEU A 54 4.79 9.75 -1.28
C LEU A 54 5.47 11.03 -0.76
N SER A 55 6.68 10.91 -0.23
CA SER A 55 7.46 12.07 0.23
C SER A 55 7.78 13.04 -0.90
N THR A 56 7.96 12.53 -2.13
CA THR A 56 8.20 13.36 -3.31
C THR A 56 6.92 14.04 -3.78
N ALA A 57 5.79 13.34 -3.79
CA ALA A 57 4.49 13.88 -4.16
C ALA A 57 4.02 14.99 -3.20
N LEU A 58 4.23 14.81 -1.89
CA LEU A 58 3.90 15.81 -0.87
C LEU A 58 4.65 17.15 -1.07
N ARG A 59 5.84 17.13 -1.68
CA ARG A 59 6.59 18.35 -2.00
C ARG A 59 5.91 19.23 -3.05
N ILE A 60 5.04 18.68 -3.90
CA ILE A 60 4.24 19.43 -4.87
C ILE A 60 3.39 20.49 -4.14
N LYS A 61 2.88 20.16 -2.97
CA LYS A 61 2.13 21.08 -2.09
C LYS A 61 3.01 21.87 -1.12
N GLY A 62 4.33 21.78 -1.26
CA GLY A 62 5.29 22.47 -0.39
C GLY A 62 5.44 21.81 0.99
N TRP A 63 5.03 20.55 1.18
CA TRP A 63 5.21 19.80 2.41
C TRP A 63 6.58 19.10 2.35
N ARG A 64 7.46 19.45 3.27
CA ARG A 64 8.86 18.99 3.21
C ARG A 64 9.10 17.81 4.14
N VAL A 65 8.83 16.62 3.64
CA VAL A 65 9.24 15.37 4.30
C VAL A 65 10.65 15.01 3.83
N PRO A 66 11.62 14.79 4.76
CA PRO A 66 12.97 14.37 4.42
C PRO A 66 12.97 13.00 3.76
N ARG A 67 13.27 12.93 2.46
CA ARG A 67 13.15 11.71 1.64
C ARG A 67 14.09 10.59 2.09
N LEU A 68 15.38 10.92 2.33
CA LEU A 68 16.38 9.92 2.69
C LEU A 68 16.03 9.17 3.98
N PRO A 69 15.81 9.84 5.13
CA PRO A 69 15.45 9.12 6.34
C PRO A 69 14.07 8.45 6.25
N ALA A 70 13.11 9.01 5.49
CA ALA A 70 11.84 8.34 5.23
C ALA A 70 12.04 7.02 4.47
N THR A 71 12.82 7.03 3.40
CA THR A 71 13.10 5.85 2.57
C THR A 71 13.86 4.78 3.36
N ILE A 72 14.96 5.14 4.01
CA ILE A 72 15.80 4.21 4.76
C ILE A 72 15.03 3.64 5.96
N GLY A 73 14.34 4.50 6.70
CA GLY A 73 13.52 4.08 7.84
C GLY A 73 12.40 3.13 7.43
N SER A 74 11.74 3.40 6.29
CA SER A 74 10.68 2.53 5.77
C SER A 74 11.19 1.15 5.36
N ALA A 75 12.43 1.03 4.89
CA ALA A 75 13.06 -0.26 4.67
C ALA A 75 13.39 -0.96 6.00
N ALA A 76 13.91 -0.21 6.97
CA ALA A 76 14.41 -0.76 8.24
C ALA A 76 13.30 -1.32 9.15
N ILE A 77 12.07 -0.81 9.07
CA ILE A 77 10.96 -1.32 9.89
C ILE A 77 10.57 -2.75 9.53
N MET A 78 10.82 -3.21 8.29
CA MET A 78 10.48 -4.58 7.88
C MET A 78 11.26 -5.65 8.66
N PRO A 79 12.61 -5.66 8.66
CA PRO A 79 13.35 -6.58 9.50
C PRO A 79 13.11 -6.33 11.00
N ALA A 80 12.91 -5.10 11.44
CA ALA A 80 12.60 -4.80 12.84
C ALA A 80 11.29 -5.45 13.29
N ALA A 81 10.23 -5.40 12.48
CA ALA A 81 8.96 -6.06 12.75
C ALA A 81 9.09 -7.60 12.69
N PHE A 82 9.83 -8.13 11.71
CA PHE A 82 9.97 -9.58 11.55
C PHE A 82 10.76 -10.20 12.71
N TYR A 83 11.93 -9.67 13.06
CA TYR A 83 12.78 -10.21 14.12
C TYR A 83 12.38 -9.75 15.51
N GLY A 84 12.00 -8.48 15.66
CA GLY A 84 11.65 -7.87 16.97
C GLY A 84 10.16 -7.92 17.31
N GLY A 85 9.29 -8.39 16.42
CA GLY A 85 7.84 -8.44 16.63
C GLY A 85 7.21 -7.05 16.77
N GLU A 86 6.10 -6.99 17.50
CA GLU A 86 5.37 -5.74 17.73
C GLU A 86 6.25 -4.67 18.39
N LEU A 87 7.05 -5.06 19.38
CA LEU A 87 7.97 -4.13 20.04
C LEU A 87 8.98 -3.56 19.03
N GLY A 88 9.58 -4.42 18.22
CA GLY A 88 10.51 -4.00 17.16
C GLY A 88 9.85 -3.09 16.12
N GLN A 89 8.61 -3.39 15.73
CA GLN A 89 7.80 -2.55 14.86
C GLN A 89 7.61 -1.14 15.44
N TRP A 90 7.13 -1.05 16.70
CA TRP A 90 6.86 0.23 17.33
C TRP A 90 8.14 1.03 17.60
N ILE A 91 9.22 0.40 18.07
CA ILE A 91 10.51 1.07 18.25
C ILE A 91 11.01 1.65 16.92
N ALA A 92 10.92 0.87 15.83
CA ALA A 92 11.32 1.34 14.51
C ALA A 92 10.42 2.49 14.03
N ALA A 93 9.09 2.39 14.17
CA ALA A 93 8.16 3.44 13.76
C ALA A 93 8.44 4.76 14.49
N PHE A 94 8.57 4.74 15.82
CA PHE A 94 8.93 5.92 16.60
C PHE A 94 10.31 6.45 16.25
N GLY A 95 11.29 5.54 16.05
CA GLY A 95 12.63 5.90 15.63
C GLY A 95 12.66 6.64 14.28
N ILE A 96 11.85 6.20 13.33
CA ILE A 96 11.72 6.85 12.02
C ILE A 96 11.10 8.25 12.18
N VAL A 97 10.01 8.38 12.93
CA VAL A 97 9.39 9.69 13.18
C VAL A 97 10.39 10.64 13.83
N LEU A 98 11.11 10.16 14.87
CA LEU A 98 12.13 10.95 15.56
C LEU A 98 13.26 11.36 14.60
N ALA A 99 13.75 10.45 13.77
CA ALA A 99 14.80 10.75 12.77
C ALA A 99 14.33 11.82 11.77
N LEU A 100 13.07 11.73 11.31
CA LEU A 100 12.47 12.72 10.40
C LEU A 100 12.35 14.10 11.06
N VAL A 101 11.92 14.14 12.31
CA VAL A 101 11.80 15.39 13.09
C VAL A 101 13.19 16.02 13.30
N ILE A 102 14.18 15.23 13.76
CA ILE A 102 15.56 15.71 13.96
C ILE A 102 16.13 16.23 12.63
N TRP A 103 16.01 15.46 11.55
CA TRP A 103 16.50 15.86 10.23
C TRP A 103 15.87 17.17 9.76
N ARG A 104 14.54 17.28 9.84
CA ARG A 104 13.83 18.49 9.43
C ARG A 104 14.20 19.70 10.29
N THR A 105 14.34 19.50 11.60
CA THR A 105 14.80 20.56 12.52
C THR A 105 16.21 21.02 12.16
N PHE A 106 17.10 20.08 11.83
CA PHE A 106 18.46 20.39 11.39
C PHE A 106 18.48 21.15 10.05
N GLU A 107 17.67 20.76 9.07
CA GLU A 107 17.51 21.54 7.83
C GLU A 107 17.06 22.98 8.09
N LEU A 108 16.06 23.16 8.98
CA LEU A 108 15.56 24.47 9.37
C LEU A 108 16.63 25.31 10.10
N TRP A 109 17.48 24.68 10.89
CA TRP A 109 18.59 25.34 11.58
C TRP A 109 19.67 25.79 10.59
N LEU A 110 20.02 24.99 9.61
CA LEU A 110 21.03 25.31 8.59
C LEU A 110 20.59 26.44 7.62
N GLN A 111 19.28 26.62 7.44
CA GLN A 111 18.73 27.62 6.50
C GLN A 111 17.87 28.67 7.23
N PRO A 112 18.47 29.57 8.02
CA PRO A 112 17.72 30.50 8.89
C PRO A 112 16.84 31.50 8.13
N THR A 113 17.14 31.78 6.87
CA THR A 113 16.41 32.72 6.00
C THR A 113 15.38 32.06 5.08
N ALA A 114 15.17 30.77 5.20
CA ALA A 114 14.19 30.05 4.36
C ALA A 114 12.78 30.62 4.59
N PRO A 115 11.99 30.86 3.53
CA PRO A 115 10.63 31.43 3.64
C PRO A 115 9.64 30.51 4.36
N ASP A 116 9.96 29.23 4.49
CA ASP A 116 9.16 28.20 5.14
C ASP A 116 9.55 27.95 6.61
N ARG A 117 10.34 28.83 7.22
CA ARG A 117 10.80 28.75 8.63
C ARG A 117 9.77 29.24 9.66
N THR A 118 8.49 29.13 9.38
CA THR A 118 7.46 29.45 10.39
C THR A 118 7.07 28.20 11.18
N LEU A 119 6.65 28.38 12.43
CA LEU A 119 6.13 27.27 13.25
C LEU A 119 5.02 26.50 12.54
N ARG A 120 4.14 27.21 11.82
CA ARG A 120 3.07 26.59 11.04
C ARG A 120 3.61 25.62 9.98
N HIS A 121 4.65 26.01 9.24
CA HIS A 121 5.27 25.15 8.24
C HIS A 121 5.98 23.94 8.89
N ALA A 122 6.68 24.16 10.01
CA ALA A 122 7.33 23.07 10.73
C ALA A 122 6.31 22.04 11.24
N PHE A 123 5.22 22.47 11.89
CA PHE A 123 4.15 21.55 12.31
C PHE A 123 3.53 20.78 11.16
N ARG A 124 3.29 21.44 10.04
CA ARG A 124 2.77 20.80 8.83
C ARG A 124 3.73 19.73 8.31
N ASP A 125 5.02 20.02 8.26
CA ASP A 125 6.04 19.09 7.77
C ASP A 125 6.19 17.91 8.73
N PHE A 126 6.08 18.10 10.04
CA PHE A 126 6.09 17.02 11.04
C PHE A 126 4.82 16.15 10.94
N ALA A 127 3.66 16.75 10.76
CA ALA A 127 2.41 16.02 10.54
C ALA A 127 2.48 15.18 9.25
N ALA A 128 3.04 15.74 8.18
CA ALA A 128 3.28 15.02 6.93
C ALA A 128 4.28 13.88 7.11
N ALA A 129 5.34 14.07 7.88
CA ALA A 129 6.31 13.02 8.19
C ALA A 129 5.67 11.88 8.99
N ALA A 130 4.89 12.19 10.03
CA ALA A 130 4.14 11.21 10.80
C ALA A 130 3.13 10.45 9.91
N PHE A 131 2.42 11.16 9.05
CA PHE A 131 1.50 10.57 8.09
C PHE A 131 2.21 9.57 7.17
N VAL A 132 3.35 9.93 6.57
CA VAL A 132 4.13 9.02 5.71
C VAL A 132 4.49 7.73 6.45
N VAL A 133 4.94 7.84 7.72
CA VAL A 133 5.33 6.67 8.52
C VAL A 133 4.13 5.79 8.88
N ILE A 134 3.03 6.39 9.32
CA ILE A 134 1.83 5.65 9.74
C ILE A 134 1.17 5.00 8.52
N TYR A 135 0.99 5.77 7.44
CA TYR A 135 0.23 5.33 6.28
C TYR A 135 0.93 4.21 5.52
N LEU A 136 2.27 4.22 5.41
CA LEU A 136 2.96 3.30 4.52
C LEU A 136 3.85 2.27 5.26
N PRO A 137 5.01 2.61 5.86
CA PRO A 137 5.87 1.57 6.42
C PRO A 137 5.26 0.87 7.63
N LEU A 138 4.52 1.57 8.50
CA LEU A 138 3.86 0.95 9.64
C LEU A 138 2.77 -0.03 9.19
N THR A 139 1.90 0.34 8.25
CA THR A 139 0.86 -0.56 7.74
C THR A 139 1.45 -1.73 6.96
N THR A 140 2.48 -1.51 6.13
CA THR A 140 3.17 -2.59 5.42
C THR A 140 3.84 -3.57 6.39
N SER A 141 4.38 -3.10 7.51
CA SER A 141 5.09 -3.93 8.47
C SER A 141 4.20 -4.96 9.19
N PHE A 142 2.86 -4.82 9.18
CA PHE A 142 1.95 -5.86 9.66
C PHE A 142 2.04 -7.15 8.83
N VAL A 143 2.45 -7.06 7.56
CA VAL A 143 2.78 -8.25 6.74
C VAL A 143 3.91 -9.05 7.39
N MET A 144 4.90 -8.36 7.96
CA MET A 144 6.02 -9.02 8.65
C MET A 144 5.59 -9.67 9.96
N LEU A 145 4.68 -9.03 10.71
CA LEU A 145 4.09 -9.62 11.91
C LEU A 145 3.25 -10.86 11.61
N LEU A 146 2.50 -10.86 10.51
CA LEU A 146 1.80 -12.05 10.03
C LEU A 146 2.78 -13.15 9.63
N LEU A 147 3.78 -12.81 8.82
CA LEU A 147 4.73 -13.78 8.27
C LEU A 147 5.57 -14.49 9.35
N ARG A 148 5.91 -13.78 10.44
CA ARG A 148 6.71 -14.34 11.54
C ARG A 148 5.96 -15.32 12.43
N ARG A 149 4.65 -15.48 12.30
CA ARG A 149 3.87 -16.45 13.09
C ARG A 149 4.32 -17.86 12.76
N SER A 150 4.50 -18.67 13.81
CA SER A 150 4.92 -20.09 13.67
C SER A 150 3.88 -20.93 12.96
N GLU A 151 2.60 -20.63 13.21
CA GLU A 151 1.49 -21.35 12.58
C GLU A 151 0.89 -20.50 11.46
N HIS A 152 0.84 -21.08 10.27
CA HIS A 152 0.22 -20.52 9.08
C HIS A 152 0.68 -19.09 8.67
N GLY A 153 1.83 -18.59 9.15
CA GLY A 153 2.27 -17.21 8.87
C GLY A 153 2.30 -16.88 7.37
N ALA A 154 2.95 -17.72 6.57
CA ALA A 154 2.94 -17.60 5.11
C ALA A 154 1.52 -17.73 4.52
N GLY A 155 0.70 -18.63 5.08
CA GLY A 155 -0.70 -18.85 4.70
C GLY A 155 -1.54 -17.59 4.86
N TRP A 156 -1.41 -16.87 5.98
CA TRP A 156 -2.11 -15.61 6.21
C TRP A 156 -1.75 -14.55 5.17
N VAL A 157 -0.45 -14.42 4.85
CA VAL A 157 0.01 -13.45 3.86
C VAL A 157 -0.50 -13.80 2.46
N ILE A 158 -0.45 -15.08 2.06
CA ILE A 158 -1.00 -15.55 0.79
C ILE A 158 -2.51 -15.30 0.73
N ALA A 159 -3.24 -15.68 1.78
CA ALA A 159 -4.69 -15.56 1.81
C ALA A 159 -5.17 -14.13 1.65
N PHE A 160 -4.59 -13.16 2.41
CA PHE A 160 -5.06 -11.78 2.32
C PHE A 160 -4.67 -11.13 0.99
N ILE A 161 -3.42 -11.30 0.53
CA ILE A 161 -2.98 -10.69 -0.74
C ILE A 161 -3.78 -11.24 -1.92
N THR A 162 -3.99 -12.57 -1.95
CA THR A 162 -4.77 -13.18 -3.02
C THR A 162 -6.23 -12.75 -2.96
N THR A 163 -6.82 -12.67 -1.76
CA THR A 163 -8.22 -12.22 -1.61
C THR A 163 -8.39 -10.78 -2.05
N VAL A 164 -7.48 -9.86 -1.67
CA VAL A 164 -7.49 -8.46 -2.14
C VAL A 164 -7.32 -8.40 -3.66
N ALA A 165 -6.39 -9.17 -4.22
CA ALA A 165 -6.20 -9.23 -5.68
C ALA A 165 -7.45 -9.75 -6.42
N MET A 166 -8.18 -10.72 -5.85
CA MET A 166 -9.44 -11.19 -6.40
C MET A 166 -10.54 -10.13 -6.33
N ILE A 167 -10.66 -9.42 -5.19
CA ILE A 167 -11.57 -8.30 -5.01
C ILE A 167 -11.34 -7.23 -6.09
N ASP A 168 -10.10 -6.79 -6.26
CA ASP A 168 -9.74 -5.72 -7.20
C ASP A 168 -9.89 -6.17 -8.66
N THR A 169 -9.41 -7.37 -8.98
CA THR A 169 -9.45 -7.89 -10.36
C THR A 169 -10.88 -8.10 -10.85
N PHE A 170 -11.71 -8.79 -10.07
CA PHE A 170 -13.09 -9.07 -10.47
C PHE A 170 -13.96 -7.83 -10.41
N GLY A 171 -13.74 -6.96 -9.42
CA GLY A 171 -14.37 -5.65 -9.35
C GLY A 171 -14.11 -4.80 -10.58
N TYR A 172 -12.86 -4.76 -11.04
CA TYR A 172 -12.48 -4.03 -12.24
C TYR A 172 -13.04 -4.68 -13.51
N LEU A 173 -12.85 -6.00 -13.70
CA LEU A 173 -13.24 -6.71 -14.92
C LEU A 173 -14.75 -6.65 -15.12
N LEU A 174 -15.53 -7.07 -14.11
CA LEU A 174 -16.99 -7.12 -14.22
C LEU A 174 -17.61 -5.72 -14.13
N GLY A 175 -17.02 -4.81 -13.36
CA GLY A 175 -17.41 -3.40 -13.35
C GLY A 175 -17.20 -2.71 -14.69
N ARG A 176 -16.17 -3.11 -15.46
CA ARG A 176 -15.94 -2.58 -16.82
C ARG A 176 -16.93 -3.14 -17.85
N VAL A 177 -17.30 -4.42 -17.73
CA VAL A 177 -18.17 -5.10 -18.71
C VAL A 177 -19.63 -4.81 -18.42
N PHE A 178 -20.06 -4.90 -17.17
CA PHE A 178 -21.48 -4.83 -16.77
C PHE A 178 -21.85 -3.56 -16.03
N GLY A 179 -20.87 -2.69 -15.66
CA GLY A 179 -21.09 -1.53 -14.81
C GLY A 179 -21.96 -0.46 -15.45
N LYS A 180 -23.13 -0.23 -14.84
CA LYS A 180 -24.08 0.82 -15.23
C LYS A 180 -24.17 1.93 -14.18
N HIS A 181 -24.10 1.57 -12.88
CA HIS A 181 -24.30 2.48 -11.76
C HIS A 181 -22.95 2.86 -11.14
N LYS A 182 -22.59 4.15 -11.19
CA LYS A 182 -21.35 4.66 -10.61
C LYS A 182 -21.43 4.69 -9.08
N MET A 183 -20.38 4.20 -8.39
CA MET A 183 -20.33 4.16 -6.93
C MET A 183 -19.85 5.48 -6.32
N ALA A 184 -18.77 6.06 -6.87
CA ALA A 184 -18.15 7.27 -6.36
C ALA A 184 -17.70 8.19 -7.51
N PRO A 185 -18.65 8.90 -8.21
CA PRO A 185 -18.32 9.67 -9.42
C PRO A 185 -17.28 10.77 -9.20
N GLY A 186 -17.30 11.43 -8.03
CA GLY A 186 -16.40 12.53 -7.69
C GLY A 186 -14.96 12.11 -7.36
N VAL A 187 -14.76 10.91 -6.87
CA VAL A 187 -13.44 10.40 -6.40
C VAL A 187 -12.87 9.38 -7.39
N SER A 188 -13.64 8.36 -7.72
CA SER A 188 -13.24 7.28 -8.62
C SER A 188 -14.36 6.99 -9.64
N PRO A 189 -14.39 7.67 -10.79
CA PRO A 189 -15.49 7.58 -11.77
C PRO A 189 -15.56 6.22 -12.48
N LYS A 190 -14.58 5.35 -12.30
CA LYS A 190 -14.55 4.00 -12.90
C LYS A 190 -15.19 2.92 -12.01
N LYS A 191 -15.35 3.17 -10.70
CA LYS A 191 -15.98 2.21 -9.78
C LYS A 191 -17.48 2.17 -9.96
N THR A 192 -18.04 0.95 -10.02
CA THR A 192 -19.48 0.68 -10.23
C THR A 192 -20.02 -0.25 -9.16
N LEU A 193 -21.34 -0.20 -8.93
CA LEU A 193 -22.02 -1.07 -7.97
C LEU A 193 -21.98 -2.54 -8.44
N GLU A 194 -22.08 -2.78 -9.74
CA GLU A 194 -21.97 -4.14 -10.31
C GLU A 194 -20.56 -4.72 -10.09
N GLY A 195 -19.53 -3.87 -10.22
CA GLY A 195 -18.17 -4.23 -9.87
C GLY A 195 -18.03 -4.57 -8.38
N LEU A 196 -18.67 -3.80 -7.50
CA LEU A 196 -18.67 -4.08 -6.06
C LEU A 196 -19.31 -5.45 -5.75
N VAL A 197 -20.42 -5.79 -6.36
CA VAL A 197 -21.06 -7.12 -6.21
C VAL A 197 -20.09 -8.22 -6.66
N ALA A 198 -19.40 -8.02 -7.77
CA ALA A 198 -18.40 -8.96 -8.25
C ALA A 198 -17.22 -9.12 -7.27
N SER A 199 -16.76 -8.02 -6.68
CA SER A 199 -15.73 -8.02 -5.63
C SER A 199 -16.18 -8.79 -4.39
N ILE A 200 -17.43 -8.63 -3.94
CA ILE A 200 -18.00 -9.38 -2.82
C ILE A 200 -17.97 -10.87 -3.09
N ILE A 201 -18.46 -11.30 -4.26
CA ILE A 201 -18.52 -12.71 -4.62
C ILE A 201 -17.12 -13.32 -4.72
N ALA A 202 -16.22 -12.70 -5.50
CA ALA A 202 -14.87 -13.21 -5.71
C ALA A 202 -14.05 -13.23 -4.42
N GLY A 203 -14.13 -12.16 -3.61
CA GLY A 203 -13.48 -12.07 -2.31
C GLY A 203 -13.99 -13.13 -1.33
N SER A 204 -15.32 -13.35 -1.27
CA SER A 204 -15.91 -14.37 -0.39
C SER A 204 -15.49 -15.79 -0.79
N ILE A 205 -15.51 -16.11 -2.07
CA ILE A 205 -15.05 -17.43 -2.56
C ILE A 205 -13.57 -17.65 -2.20
N SER A 206 -12.72 -16.67 -2.49
CA SER A 206 -11.28 -16.74 -2.19
C SER A 206 -11.03 -16.89 -0.69
N ALA A 207 -11.63 -16.05 0.13
CA ALA A 207 -11.43 -16.06 1.58
C ALA A 207 -11.94 -17.34 2.25
N ILE A 208 -13.12 -17.86 1.86
CA ILE A 208 -13.66 -19.12 2.36
C ILE A 208 -12.73 -20.27 1.98
N LEU A 209 -12.29 -20.31 0.72
CA LEU A 209 -11.39 -21.37 0.24
C LEU A 209 -10.09 -21.38 1.08
N PHE A 210 -9.42 -20.25 1.23
CA PHE A 210 -8.19 -20.16 2.03
C PHE A 210 -8.43 -20.45 3.52
N SER A 211 -9.56 -20.00 4.08
CA SER A 211 -9.90 -20.29 5.48
C SER A 211 -9.93 -21.79 5.75
N ILE A 212 -10.60 -22.55 4.88
CA ILE A 212 -10.78 -23.99 5.08
C ILE A 212 -9.49 -24.77 4.70
N THR A 213 -8.84 -24.42 3.59
CA THR A 213 -7.76 -25.26 3.03
C THR A 213 -6.37 -24.92 3.56
N LEU A 214 -6.12 -23.65 3.87
CA LEU A 214 -4.77 -23.17 4.21
C LEU A 214 -4.63 -22.69 5.65
N LEU A 215 -5.70 -22.12 6.22
CA LEU A 215 -5.65 -21.47 7.52
C LEU A 215 -6.23 -22.32 8.65
N GLY A 216 -6.85 -23.45 8.34
CA GLY A 216 -7.51 -24.32 9.33
C GLY A 216 -8.69 -23.65 10.04
N GLN A 217 -9.25 -22.59 9.46
CA GLN A 217 -10.36 -21.84 10.03
C GLN A 217 -11.71 -22.27 9.46
N PRO A 218 -12.81 -22.12 10.20
CA PRO A 218 -14.13 -22.47 9.71
C PRO A 218 -14.57 -21.54 8.56
N TRP A 219 -15.49 -22.01 7.72
CA TRP A 219 -15.98 -21.27 6.54
C TRP A 219 -16.57 -19.88 6.88
N TRP A 220 -17.24 -19.73 8.02
CA TRP A 220 -17.82 -18.47 8.46
C TRP A 220 -16.74 -17.39 8.76
N PHE A 221 -15.56 -17.83 9.23
CA PHE A 221 -14.42 -16.91 9.38
C PHE A 221 -14.03 -16.31 8.03
N GLY A 222 -14.07 -17.12 6.95
CA GLY A 222 -13.81 -16.65 5.59
C GLY A 222 -14.75 -15.53 5.14
N LEU A 223 -16.02 -15.55 5.55
CA LEU A 223 -16.96 -14.47 5.26
C LEU A 223 -16.61 -13.17 6.00
N ILE A 224 -16.28 -13.26 7.28
CA ILE A 224 -15.83 -12.09 8.08
C ILE A 224 -14.56 -11.53 7.47
N PHE A 225 -13.62 -12.41 7.12
CA PHE A 225 -12.34 -12.05 6.51
C PHE A 225 -12.56 -11.34 5.17
N ALA A 226 -13.38 -11.90 4.27
CA ALA A 226 -13.72 -11.28 2.99
C ALA A 226 -14.36 -9.89 3.15
N ALA A 227 -15.36 -9.77 4.03
CA ALA A 227 -16.05 -8.49 4.27
C ALA A 227 -15.09 -7.43 4.80
N SER A 228 -14.24 -7.79 5.74
CA SER A 228 -13.26 -6.89 6.34
C SER A 228 -12.19 -6.45 5.32
N LEU A 229 -11.68 -7.38 4.50
CA LEU A 229 -10.72 -7.07 3.44
C LEU A 229 -11.35 -6.21 2.33
N LEU A 230 -12.60 -6.47 1.95
CA LEU A 230 -13.32 -5.65 0.97
C LEU A 230 -13.43 -4.20 1.45
N LEU A 231 -13.85 -4.01 2.71
CA LEU A 231 -13.94 -2.67 3.28
C LEU A 231 -12.55 -2.00 3.31
N ALA A 232 -11.53 -2.70 3.80
CA ALA A 232 -10.17 -2.20 3.85
C ALA A 232 -9.63 -1.81 2.46
N ALA A 233 -9.79 -2.67 1.46
CA ALA A 233 -9.34 -2.42 0.09
C ALA A 233 -10.07 -1.24 -0.56
N VAL A 234 -11.39 -1.16 -0.40
CA VAL A 234 -12.18 -0.04 -0.94
C VAL A 234 -11.79 1.28 -0.29
N PHE A 235 -11.63 1.31 1.04
CA PHE A 235 -11.20 2.53 1.75
C PHE A 235 -9.77 2.92 1.39
N GLY A 236 -8.85 1.96 1.25
CA GLY A 236 -7.46 2.21 0.86
C GLY A 236 -7.34 2.89 -0.49
N ASP A 237 -7.96 2.30 -1.52
CA ASP A 237 -7.96 2.87 -2.87
C ASP A 237 -8.69 4.24 -2.93
N LEU A 238 -9.79 4.42 -2.20
CA LEU A 238 -10.44 5.73 -2.12
C LEU A 238 -9.57 6.77 -1.40
N ALA A 239 -8.92 6.40 -0.31
CA ALA A 239 -8.01 7.28 0.43
C ALA A 239 -6.83 7.72 -0.45
N GLU A 240 -6.18 6.79 -1.14
CA GLU A 240 -5.10 7.13 -2.07
C GLU A 240 -5.58 7.97 -3.25
N SER A 241 -6.75 7.64 -3.79
CA SER A 241 -7.38 8.45 -4.85
C SER A 241 -7.63 9.89 -4.41
N LEU A 242 -8.08 10.12 -3.17
CA LEU A 242 -8.26 11.46 -2.59
C LEU A 242 -6.92 12.18 -2.44
N ILE A 243 -5.90 11.51 -1.91
CA ILE A 243 -4.54 12.08 -1.79
C ILE A 243 -4.02 12.51 -3.16
N LYS A 244 -4.14 11.66 -4.19
CA LYS A 244 -3.71 12.00 -5.56
C LYS A 244 -4.44 13.23 -6.11
N ARG A 245 -5.75 13.33 -5.90
CA ARG A 245 -6.53 14.49 -6.34
C ARG A 245 -6.15 15.76 -5.60
N ASP A 246 -5.96 15.66 -4.28
CA ASP A 246 -5.50 16.82 -3.51
C ASP A 246 -4.11 17.28 -3.98
N LEU A 247 -3.20 16.35 -4.24
CA LEU A 247 -1.87 16.66 -4.77
C LEU A 247 -1.87 17.15 -6.23
N GLY A 248 -2.99 16.98 -6.96
CA GLY A 248 -3.12 17.34 -8.37
C GLY A 248 -2.40 16.38 -9.32
N VAL A 249 -2.15 15.14 -8.86
CA VAL A 249 -1.51 14.09 -9.65
C VAL A 249 -2.51 12.96 -9.97
N LYS A 250 -2.21 12.19 -11.00
CA LYS A 250 -3.00 11.02 -11.37
C LYS A 250 -2.39 9.72 -10.84
N ASP A 251 -1.10 9.58 -10.96
CA ASP A 251 -0.30 8.44 -10.50
C ASP A 251 0.79 9.01 -9.60
N MET A 252 1.21 8.28 -8.54
CA MET A 252 2.23 8.77 -7.61
C MET A 252 3.62 8.86 -8.25
N SER A 253 3.90 7.97 -9.22
CA SER A 253 5.09 8.01 -10.06
C SER A 253 4.86 7.22 -11.37
N SER A 254 5.92 7.13 -12.19
CA SER A 254 5.94 6.34 -13.43
C SER A 254 6.96 5.19 -13.38
N TRP A 255 7.37 4.76 -12.18
CA TRP A 255 8.47 3.80 -12.01
C TRP A 255 8.13 2.40 -12.52
N LEU A 256 6.87 1.98 -12.42
CA LEU A 256 6.43 0.68 -12.94
C LEU A 256 5.79 0.86 -14.32
N PRO A 257 6.47 0.46 -15.41
CA PRO A 257 5.95 0.61 -16.76
C PRO A 257 4.55 0.00 -16.92
N GLY A 258 3.58 0.82 -17.28
CA GLY A 258 2.17 0.41 -17.42
C GLY A 258 1.38 0.27 -16.10
N HIS A 259 2.03 0.36 -14.93
CA HIS A 259 1.39 0.17 -13.62
C HIS A 259 1.37 1.43 -12.73
N GLY A 260 2.04 2.52 -13.11
CA GLY A 260 2.13 3.72 -12.27
C GLY A 260 3.26 3.61 -11.23
N GLY A 261 3.03 4.08 -10.03
CA GLY A 261 3.96 3.97 -8.91
C GLY A 261 3.83 2.68 -8.12
N VAL A 262 4.80 2.43 -7.23
CA VAL A 262 4.74 1.36 -6.23
C VAL A 262 3.61 1.63 -5.24
N MET A 263 3.45 2.89 -4.82
CA MET A 263 2.37 3.33 -3.95
C MET A 263 0.99 3.00 -4.54
N ASP A 264 0.80 3.25 -5.85
CA ASP A 264 -0.43 2.94 -6.59
C ASP A 264 -0.76 1.41 -6.64
N ARG A 265 0.15 0.55 -6.19
CA ARG A 265 -0.04 -0.91 -6.09
C ARG A 265 -0.22 -1.40 -4.66
N LEU A 266 0.12 -0.57 -3.71
CA LEU A 266 0.01 -0.90 -2.29
C LEU A 266 -1.29 -0.37 -1.66
N ASP A 267 -2.01 0.52 -2.31
CA ASP A 267 -3.17 1.24 -1.81
C ASP A 267 -4.22 0.38 -1.10
N SER A 268 -4.64 -0.71 -1.73
CA SER A 268 -5.58 -1.69 -1.17
C SER A 268 -4.90 -2.63 -0.17
N ILE A 269 -3.61 -2.92 -0.36
CA ILE A 269 -2.84 -3.87 0.45
C ILE A 269 -2.53 -3.29 1.84
N LEU A 270 -2.20 -1.99 1.93
CA LEU A 270 -1.81 -1.35 3.17
C LEU A 270 -2.86 -1.51 4.29
N PRO A 271 -4.12 -1.05 4.12
CA PRO A 271 -5.13 -1.22 5.14
C PRO A 271 -5.53 -2.69 5.32
N ALA A 272 -5.48 -3.50 4.26
CA ALA A 272 -5.80 -4.92 4.33
C ALA A 272 -4.80 -5.70 5.21
N ALA A 273 -3.51 -5.37 5.19
CA ALA A 273 -2.50 -5.99 6.04
C ALA A 273 -2.78 -5.72 7.53
N LEU A 274 -3.08 -4.48 7.89
CA LEU A 274 -3.46 -4.11 9.25
C LEU A 274 -4.73 -4.85 9.71
N VAL A 275 -5.78 -4.84 8.88
CA VAL A 275 -7.06 -5.48 9.19
C VAL A 275 -6.89 -6.99 9.32
N THR A 276 -6.10 -7.63 8.46
CA THR A 276 -5.77 -9.04 8.56
C THR A 276 -5.10 -9.36 9.90
N TYR A 277 -4.08 -8.57 10.27
CA TYR A 277 -3.38 -8.77 11.52
C TYR A 277 -4.34 -8.66 12.72
N MET A 278 -5.19 -7.64 12.75
CA MET A 278 -6.18 -7.45 13.81
C MET A 278 -7.18 -8.63 13.90
N LEU A 279 -7.68 -9.11 12.77
CA LEU A 279 -8.60 -10.26 12.75
C LEU A 279 -7.93 -11.54 13.26
N VAL A 280 -6.68 -11.78 12.87
CA VAL A 280 -5.91 -12.94 13.33
C VAL A 280 -5.71 -12.89 14.85
N GLU A 281 -5.34 -11.73 15.40
CA GLU A 281 -5.17 -11.57 16.83
C GLU A 281 -6.47 -11.69 17.64
N LEU A 282 -7.59 -11.28 17.07
CA LEU A 282 -8.87 -11.28 17.76
C LEU A 282 -9.64 -12.61 17.64
N LEU A 283 -9.58 -13.27 16.49
CA LEU A 283 -10.48 -14.36 16.15
C LEU A 283 -9.81 -15.70 15.80
N ALA A 284 -8.51 -15.70 15.47
CA ALA A 284 -7.80 -16.88 14.98
C ALA A 284 -6.65 -17.31 15.90
N ARG A 285 -6.83 -17.09 17.23
CA ARG A 285 -5.87 -17.53 18.25
C ARG A 285 -5.95 -19.02 18.51
#